data_ce8b9274f13dd791a2c4ed3ebcf10605
#
_entry.id   ce8b9274f13dd791a2c4ed3ebcf10605
#
_cell.length_a   1.000
_cell.length_b   1.000
_cell.length_c   1.000
_cell.angle_alpha   90.00
_cell.angle_beta   90.00
_cell.angle_gamma   90.00
#
_symmetry.space_group_name_H-M   'P 1'
#
loop_
_entity.id
_entity.type
_entity.pdbx_description
1 polymer ?
#
loop_
_entity_poly.entity_id
_entity_poly.type
_entity_poly.pdbx_seq_one_letter_code
_entity_poly.pdbx_strand_id
1 'polypeptide(L)'
;LVSPHLEQADDSQLDELNQIYEYSHDKEYPFYCLTASPEKAINRWCDMTGADYPFCQTDDITLKTIIRSNPGLVLLKDGVIIRKWSHNALPDEQEFIGRLEDIELGQLPSDNVASKILWILTWFVLPLVLLTIADRLWAWSRWVRSQNKKYADKAKKAIKDNNPLNKENKIMRKKIVAGNWKMNMNLQDGI
;
A
#
# COMPACT_ATOMS: atom_id res chain seq x y z
N LEU A 1 16.90 -22.14 -21.36
CA LEU A 1 17.66 -21.03 -21.93
C LEU A 1 17.00 -20.59 -23.23
N VAL A 2 16.97 -19.31 -23.49
CA VAL A 2 16.48 -18.74 -24.75
C VAL A 2 17.52 -17.77 -25.27
N SER A 3 18.06 -18.04 -26.43
CA SER A 3 19.04 -17.20 -27.10
C SER A 3 18.70 -17.11 -28.60
N PRO A 4 18.00 -16.05 -29.03
CA PRO A 4 17.64 -15.90 -30.45
C PRO A 4 18.84 -15.97 -31.37
N HIS A 5 19.97 -15.33 -31.00
CA HIS A 5 21.20 -15.31 -31.78
C HIS A 5 22.41 -15.61 -30.88
N LEU A 6 22.90 -16.83 -30.89
CA LEU A 6 24.05 -17.26 -30.09
C LEU A 6 25.33 -16.47 -30.45
N GLU A 7 25.45 -16.00 -31.69
CA GLU A 7 26.59 -15.18 -32.14
C GLU A 7 26.62 -13.78 -31.49
N GLN A 8 25.49 -13.34 -30.95
CA GLN A 8 25.30 -12.04 -30.31
C GLN A 8 24.91 -12.18 -28.85
N ALA A 9 24.97 -13.39 -28.31
CA ALA A 9 24.65 -13.65 -26.92
C ALA A 9 25.71 -13.02 -26.02
N ASP A 10 25.25 -12.41 -24.94
CA ASP A 10 26.12 -11.86 -23.90
C ASP A 10 26.72 -13.01 -23.08
N ASP A 11 28.03 -13.01 -22.95
CA ASP A 11 28.80 -14.04 -22.26
C ASP A 11 29.26 -13.61 -20.85
N SER A 12 28.84 -12.45 -20.40
CA SER A 12 29.30 -11.87 -19.13
C SER A 12 28.90 -12.67 -17.88
N GLN A 13 27.85 -13.48 -17.97
CA GLN A 13 27.33 -14.30 -16.85
C GLN A 13 27.23 -15.79 -17.20
N LEU A 14 28.23 -16.30 -17.93
CA LEU A 14 28.29 -17.70 -18.29
C LEU A 14 28.49 -18.62 -17.08
N ASP A 15 29.27 -18.17 -16.10
CA ASP A 15 29.53 -18.93 -14.88
C ASP A 15 28.23 -19.18 -14.08
N GLU A 16 27.40 -18.16 -13.92
CA GLU A 16 26.10 -18.29 -13.28
C GLU A 16 25.15 -19.18 -14.09
N LEU A 17 25.19 -19.06 -15.41
CA LEU A 17 24.40 -19.91 -16.29
C LEU A 17 24.81 -21.39 -16.17
N ASN A 18 26.11 -21.67 -16.11
CA ASN A 18 26.62 -23.02 -15.94
C ASN A 18 26.24 -23.61 -14.57
N GLN A 19 26.28 -22.82 -13.49
CA GLN A 19 25.83 -23.23 -12.16
C GLN A 19 24.35 -23.60 -12.18
N ILE A 20 23.49 -22.82 -12.87
CA ILE A 20 22.07 -23.13 -13.03
C ILE A 20 21.87 -24.42 -13.83
N TYR A 21 22.69 -24.64 -14.86
CA TYR A 21 22.65 -25.89 -15.63
C TYR A 21 23.06 -27.08 -14.77
N GLU A 22 24.16 -26.99 -14.01
CA GLU A 22 24.62 -28.04 -13.09
C GLU A 22 23.55 -28.37 -12.05
N TYR A 23 22.93 -27.32 -11.43
CA TYR A 23 21.82 -27.51 -10.52
C TYR A 23 20.65 -28.26 -11.19
N SER A 24 20.29 -27.88 -12.42
CA SER A 24 19.20 -28.56 -13.15
C SER A 24 19.50 -30.01 -13.40
N HIS A 25 20.75 -30.32 -13.74
CA HIS A 25 21.24 -31.69 -13.98
C HIS A 25 21.22 -32.52 -12.67
N ASP A 26 21.72 -31.96 -11.57
CA ASP A 26 21.74 -32.61 -10.25
C ASP A 26 20.35 -32.94 -9.70
N LYS A 27 19.37 -32.10 -10.01
CA LYS A 27 17.98 -32.25 -9.56
C LYS A 27 17.10 -32.97 -10.59
N GLU A 28 17.69 -33.43 -11.70
CA GLU A 28 16.97 -34.12 -12.79
C GLU A 28 15.91 -33.25 -13.48
N TYR A 29 16.11 -31.91 -13.51
CA TYR A 29 15.24 -31.02 -14.27
C TYR A 29 15.68 -30.95 -15.74
N PRO A 30 14.74 -31.03 -16.71
CA PRO A 30 15.10 -30.90 -18.12
C PRO A 30 15.53 -29.46 -18.42
N PHE A 31 16.71 -29.30 -19.02
CA PHE A 31 17.26 -28.03 -19.46
C PHE A 31 17.43 -28.03 -20.98
N TYR A 32 16.94 -27.03 -21.67
CA TYR A 32 17.00 -26.87 -23.11
C TYR A 32 17.43 -25.46 -23.49
N CYS A 33 18.14 -25.33 -24.60
CA CYS A 33 18.43 -24.05 -25.23
C CYS A 33 17.58 -23.87 -26.50
N LEU A 34 16.75 -22.82 -26.50
CA LEU A 34 15.96 -22.46 -27.69
C LEU A 34 16.72 -21.37 -28.47
N THR A 35 16.95 -21.57 -29.76
CA THR A 35 17.72 -20.65 -30.61
C THR A 35 17.17 -20.60 -32.03
N ALA A 36 17.39 -19.47 -32.71
CA ALA A 36 17.20 -19.35 -34.14
C ALA A 36 18.54 -19.46 -34.91
N SER A 37 19.65 -19.64 -34.21
CA SER A 37 20.99 -19.72 -34.82
C SER A 37 21.18 -20.99 -35.59
N PRO A 38 22.00 -20.97 -36.68
CA PRO A 38 22.34 -22.13 -37.43
C PRO A 38 23.28 -23.07 -36.63
N GLU A 39 23.33 -24.33 -37.01
CA GLU A 39 24.12 -25.38 -36.36
C GLU A 39 25.58 -25.01 -36.16
N LYS A 40 26.18 -24.29 -37.12
CA LYS A 40 27.55 -23.80 -37.03
C LYS A 40 27.78 -22.84 -35.85
N ALA A 41 26.79 -22.02 -35.54
CA ALA A 41 26.86 -21.11 -34.40
C ALA A 41 26.63 -21.85 -33.08
N ILE A 42 25.78 -22.88 -33.09
CA ILE A 42 25.57 -23.76 -31.93
C ILE A 42 26.88 -24.46 -31.57
N ASN A 43 27.53 -25.07 -32.54
CA ASN A 43 28.82 -25.75 -32.31
C ASN A 43 29.87 -24.80 -31.75
N ARG A 44 29.96 -23.59 -32.30
CA ARG A 44 30.87 -22.58 -31.77
C ARG A 44 30.56 -22.17 -30.35
N TRP A 45 29.26 -22.05 -30.02
CA TRP A 45 28.84 -21.76 -28.66
C TRP A 45 29.23 -22.89 -27.69
N CYS A 46 28.99 -24.15 -28.06
CA CYS A 46 29.41 -25.31 -27.27
C CYS A 46 30.91 -25.33 -27.04
N ASP A 47 31.69 -25.04 -28.08
CA ASP A 47 33.18 -25.01 -27.99
C ASP A 47 33.65 -23.91 -27.03
N MET A 48 32.99 -22.75 -26.99
CA MET A 48 33.37 -21.63 -26.15
C MET A 48 32.90 -21.78 -24.69
N THR A 49 31.69 -22.29 -24.48
CA THR A 49 31.05 -22.30 -23.17
C THR A 49 31.11 -23.65 -22.46
N GLY A 50 31.47 -24.72 -23.19
CA GLY A 50 31.38 -26.10 -22.69
C GLY A 50 29.93 -26.59 -22.52
N ALA A 51 28.95 -25.95 -23.17
CA ALA A 51 27.52 -26.29 -23.04
C ALA A 51 27.24 -27.72 -23.55
N ASP A 52 26.66 -28.54 -22.70
CA ASP A 52 26.28 -29.95 -22.98
C ASP A 52 24.76 -30.17 -22.90
N TYR A 53 23.98 -29.08 -22.95
CA TYR A 53 22.51 -29.15 -22.97
C TYR A 53 21.98 -29.20 -24.40
N PRO A 54 20.79 -29.84 -24.63
CA PRO A 54 20.22 -29.95 -25.96
C PRO A 54 19.73 -28.60 -26.51
N PHE A 55 20.00 -28.39 -27.80
CA PHE A 55 19.54 -27.20 -28.53
C PHE A 55 18.30 -27.52 -29.37
N CYS A 56 17.31 -26.64 -29.29
CA CYS A 56 16.09 -26.69 -30.09
C CYS A 56 16.01 -25.46 -30.97
N GLN A 57 15.97 -25.66 -32.29
CA GLN A 57 15.81 -24.56 -33.24
C GLN A 57 14.36 -24.12 -33.37
N THR A 58 14.12 -22.83 -33.33
CA THR A 58 12.83 -22.22 -33.50
C THR A 58 12.94 -20.83 -34.12
N ASP A 59 11.82 -20.24 -34.43
CA ASP A 59 11.72 -18.94 -35.08
C ASP A 59 12.16 -17.77 -34.16
N ASP A 60 12.96 -16.86 -34.70
CA ASP A 60 13.48 -15.67 -34.00
C ASP A 60 12.39 -14.76 -33.43
N ILE A 61 11.29 -14.58 -34.19
CA ILE A 61 10.17 -13.73 -33.73
C ILE A 61 9.50 -14.33 -32.51
N THR A 62 9.29 -15.64 -32.54
CA THR A 62 8.74 -16.40 -31.40
C THR A 62 9.62 -16.24 -30.16
N LEU A 63 10.93 -16.43 -30.29
CA LEU A 63 11.87 -16.30 -29.17
C LEU A 63 11.85 -14.91 -28.57
N LYS A 64 11.85 -13.86 -29.39
CA LYS A 64 11.77 -12.46 -28.95
C LYS A 64 10.46 -12.10 -28.28
N THR A 65 9.38 -12.85 -28.54
CA THR A 65 8.10 -12.67 -27.80
C THR A 65 8.15 -13.31 -26.43
N ILE A 66 8.93 -14.40 -26.27
CA ILE A 66 9.11 -15.06 -24.97
C ILE A 66 9.98 -14.20 -24.06
N ILE A 67 11.14 -13.80 -24.53
CA ILE A 67 12.07 -12.96 -23.76
C ILE A 67 12.91 -12.08 -24.73
N ARG A 68 13.20 -10.85 -24.31
CA ARG A 68 13.99 -9.91 -25.12
C ARG A 68 15.49 -9.98 -24.84
N SER A 69 15.89 -10.58 -23.73
CA SER A 69 17.28 -10.75 -23.36
C SER A 69 17.94 -11.84 -24.24
N ASN A 70 19.20 -11.65 -24.58
CA ASN A 70 19.99 -12.61 -25.36
C ASN A 70 21.37 -12.83 -24.69
N PRO A 71 21.56 -13.91 -23.92
CA PRO A 71 20.59 -14.94 -23.59
C PRO A 71 19.57 -14.49 -22.52
N GLY A 72 18.51 -15.28 -22.34
CA GLY A 72 17.57 -15.13 -21.25
C GLY A 72 17.18 -16.50 -20.69
N LEU A 73 16.88 -16.56 -19.41
CA LEU A 73 16.45 -17.77 -18.73
C LEU A 73 14.94 -17.75 -18.50
N VAL A 74 14.29 -18.87 -18.74
CA VAL A 74 12.83 -19.02 -18.54
C VAL A 74 12.57 -20.30 -17.77
N LEU A 75 11.86 -20.20 -16.67
CA LEU A 75 11.39 -21.32 -15.87
C LEU A 75 9.96 -21.67 -16.25
N LEU A 76 9.75 -22.94 -16.62
CA LEU A 76 8.42 -23.46 -16.95
C LEU A 76 8.02 -24.55 -15.96
N LYS A 77 6.72 -24.60 -15.66
CA LYS A 77 6.08 -25.70 -14.93
C LYS A 77 4.77 -26.03 -15.61
N ASP A 78 4.60 -27.29 -15.96
CA ASP A 78 3.37 -27.80 -16.63
C ASP A 78 2.98 -26.98 -17.89
N GLY A 79 3.99 -26.52 -18.65
CA GLY A 79 3.79 -25.70 -19.85
C GLY A 79 3.50 -24.21 -19.58
N VAL A 80 3.49 -23.78 -18.33
CA VAL A 80 3.28 -22.40 -17.94
C VAL A 80 4.60 -21.74 -17.56
N ILE A 81 4.84 -20.54 -18.07
CA ILE A 81 6.02 -19.75 -17.69
C ILE A 81 5.79 -19.20 -16.28
N ILE A 82 6.63 -19.62 -15.34
CA ILE A 82 6.59 -19.17 -13.95
C ILE A 82 7.44 -17.90 -13.79
N ARG A 83 8.67 -17.91 -14.29
CA ARG A 83 9.61 -16.79 -14.16
C ARG A 83 10.44 -16.63 -15.42
N LYS A 84 10.96 -15.41 -15.59
CA LYS A 84 11.88 -15.04 -16.65
C LYS A 84 12.98 -14.17 -16.08
N TRP A 85 14.20 -14.44 -16.46
CA TRP A 85 15.37 -13.66 -16.05
C TRP A 85 16.15 -13.20 -17.28
N SER A 86 16.59 -11.97 -17.24
CA SER A 86 17.53 -11.44 -18.22
C SER A 86 18.95 -11.96 -17.91
N HIS A 87 19.84 -11.96 -18.89
CA HIS A 87 21.22 -12.41 -18.70
C HIS A 87 21.95 -11.69 -17.56
N ASN A 88 21.64 -10.42 -17.30
CA ASN A 88 22.26 -9.59 -16.26
C ASN A 88 21.52 -9.63 -14.91
N ALA A 89 20.55 -10.49 -14.73
CA ALA A 89 19.75 -10.62 -13.53
C ALA A 89 19.38 -12.10 -13.30
N LEU A 90 20.34 -12.99 -13.53
CA LEU A 90 20.19 -14.40 -13.23
C LEU A 90 20.08 -14.59 -11.71
N PRO A 91 19.35 -15.60 -11.25
CA PRO A 91 19.26 -15.91 -9.82
C PRO A 91 20.60 -16.46 -9.32
N ASP A 92 20.96 -16.08 -8.09
CA ASP A 92 22.19 -16.53 -7.44
C ASP A 92 22.09 -18.00 -7.01
N GLU A 93 23.23 -18.68 -6.91
CA GLU A 93 23.33 -20.06 -6.41
C GLU A 93 22.65 -20.25 -5.05
N GLN A 94 22.69 -19.23 -4.19
CA GLN A 94 22.05 -19.23 -2.88
C GLN A 94 20.51 -19.32 -2.94
N GLU A 95 19.90 -18.97 -4.06
CA GLU A 95 18.45 -19.08 -4.27
C GLU A 95 18.00 -20.50 -4.65
N PHE A 96 18.95 -21.37 -5.04
CA PHE A 96 18.69 -22.77 -5.45
C PHE A 96 18.89 -23.80 -4.35
N ILE A 97 18.67 -23.43 -3.10
CA ILE A 97 18.80 -24.36 -1.98
C ILE A 97 17.56 -25.25 -1.89
N GLY A 98 17.67 -26.50 -2.38
CA GLY A 98 16.58 -27.48 -2.34
C GLY A 98 15.99 -27.83 -3.69
N ARG A 99 14.75 -28.27 -3.74
CA ARG A 99 14.01 -28.54 -4.97
C ARG A 99 13.22 -27.31 -5.40
N LEU A 100 13.06 -27.11 -6.71
CA LEU A 100 12.29 -25.95 -7.23
C LEU A 100 10.85 -25.91 -6.72
N GLU A 101 10.25 -27.07 -6.43
CA GLU A 101 8.89 -27.15 -5.89
C GLU A 101 8.75 -26.59 -4.48
N ASP A 102 9.84 -26.63 -3.70
CA ASP A 102 9.88 -26.25 -2.29
C ASP A 102 10.33 -24.80 -2.08
N ILE A 103 10.95 -24.19 -3.08
CA ILE A 103 11.45 -22.82 -3.02
C ILE A 103 10.52 -21.84 -3.74
N GLU A 104 10.59 -20.58 -3.34
CA GLU A 104 9.75 -19.51 -3.91
C GLU A 104 9.92 -19.31 -5.41
N LEU A 105 11.12 -19.63 -5.93
CA LEU A 105 11.43 -19.55 -7.37
C LEU A 105 10.57 -20.48 -8.23
N GLY A 106 10.28 -21.68 -7.75
CA GLY A 106 9.50 -22.70 -8.47
C GLY A 106 7.99 -22.63 -8.22
N GLN A 107 7.54 -21.68 -7.40
CA GLN A 107 6.11 -21.47 -7.18
C GLN A 107 5.59 -20.38 -8.12
N LEU A 108 4.38 -20.60 -8.63
CA LEU A 108 3.65 -19.52 -9.32
C LEU A 108 3.58 -18.32 -8.39
N PRO A 109 3.90 -17.12 -8.87
CA PRO A 109 3.70 -15.92 -8.07
C PRO A 109 2.26 -15.91 -7.58
N SER A 110 2.07 -16.19 -6.29
CA SER A 110 0.75 -16.06 -5.70
C SER A 110 0.44 -14.57 -5.63
N ASP A 111 -0.06 -14.03 -6.73
CA ASP A 111 -0.63 -12.72 -6.74
C ASP A 111 -1.89 -12.76 -5.88
N ASN A 112 -1.68 -12.68 -4.58
CA ASN A 112 -2.74 -12.35 -3.64
C ASN A 112 -3.15 -10.90 -3.90
N VAL A 113 -3.71 -10.69 -5.10
CA VAL A 113 -4.27 -9.40 -5.53
C VAL A 113 -5.25 -8.91 -4.47
N ALA A 114 -6.01 -9.84 -3.86
CA ALA A 114 -6.92 -9.55 -2.79
C ALA A 114 -6.22 -8.96 -1.55
N SER A 115 -5.09 -9.51 -1.12
CA SER A 115 -4.34 -8.97 0.04
C SER A 115 -3.68 -7.63 -0.26
N LYS A 116 -3.15 -7.46 -1.47
CA LYS A 116 -2.60 -6.17 -1.92
C LYS A 116 -3.68 -5.09 -2.00
N ILE A 117 -4.85 -5.41 -2.54
CA ILE A 117 -6.01 -4.50 -2.60
C ILE A 117 -6.51 -4.17 -1.19
N LEU A 118 -6.65 -5.15 -0.30
CA LEU A 118 -7.03 -4.93 1.08
C LEU A 118 -6.03 -4.03 1.81
N TRP A 119 -4.74 -4.21 1.59
CA TRP A 119 -3.71 -3.39 2.20
C TRP A 119 -3.78 -1.93 1.72
N ILE A 120 -3.93 -1.71 0.41
CA ILE A 120 -4.12 -0.37 -0.18
C ILE A 120 -5.41 0.28 0.34
N LEU A 121 -6.52 -0.47 0.36
CA LEU A 121 -7.81 -0.01 0.90
C LEU A 121 -7.69 0.37 2.39
N THR A 122 -7.01 -0.44 3.19
CA THR A 122 -6.80 -0.15 4.61
C THR A 122 -6.03 1.17 4.80
N TRP A 123 -4.97 1.39 4.04
CA TRP A 123 -4.19 2.64 4.09
C TRP A 123 -5.00 3.87 3.68
N PHE A 124 -5.99 3.70 2.80
CA PHE A 124 -6.83 4.80 2.33
C PHE A 124 -8.05 5.03 3.26
N VAL A 125 -8.71 3.96 3.67
CA VAL A 125 -9.94 4.02 4.49
C VAL A 125 -9.63 4.37 5.95
N LEU A 126 -8.51 3.85 6.51
CA LEU A 126 -8.16 4.07 7.91
C LEU A 126 -8.03 5.56 8.28
N PRO A 127 -7.31 6.42 7.53
CA PRO A 127 -7.24 7.84 7.85
C PRO A 127 -8.60 8.55 7.70
N LEU A 128 -9.45 8.14 6.75
CA LEU A 128 -10.80 8.70 6.61
C LEU A 128 -11.68 8.35 7.81
N VAL A 129 -11.61 7.12 8.28
CA VAL A 129 -12.33 6.68 9.48
C VAL A 129 -11.83 7.44 10.71
N LEU A 130 -10.52 7.61 10.87
CA LEU A 130 -9.96 8.38 11.97
C LEU A 130 -10.40 9.85 11.94
N LEU A 131 -10.44 10.47 10.76
CA LEU A 131 -10.94 11.85 10.59
C LEU A 131 -12.42 11.96 10.99
N THR A 132 -13.26 11.02 10.56
CA THR A 132 -14.69 11.04 10.93
C THR A 132 -14.90 10.83 12.43
N ILE A 133 -14.13 9.95 13.06
CA ILE A 133 -14.16 9.75 14.51
C ILE A 133 -13.68 11.02 15.24
N ALA A 134 -12.60 11.63 14.80
CA ALA A 134 -12.08 12.87 15.38
C ALA A 134 -13.11 14.00 15.31
N ASP A 135 -13.77 14.17 14.17
CA ASP A 135 -14.84 15.17 14.00
C ASP A 135 -16.01 14.90 14.95
N ARG A 136 -16.46 13.65 15.09
CA ARG A 136 -17.51 13.26 16.03
C ARG A 136 -17.12 13.51 17.49
N LEU A 137 -15.90 13.16 17.87
CA LEU A 137 -15.38 13.43 19.21
C LEU A 137 -15.29 14.93 19.49
N TRP A 138 -14.87 15.71 18.52
CA TRP A 138 -14.80 17.16 18.65
C TRP A 138 -16.18 17.81 18.77
N ALA A 139 -17.14 17.37 17.96
CA ALA A 139 -18.53 17.80 18.05
C ALA A 139 -19.13 17.44 19.42
N TRP A 140 -18.87 16.22 19.90
CA TRP A 140 -19.31 15.78 21.23
C TRP A 140 -18.67 16.61 22.34
N SER A 141 -17.38 16.90 22.28
CA SER A 141 -16.68 17.73 23.26
C SER A 141 -17.23 19.16 23.30
N ARG A 142 -17.58 19.74 22.15
CA ARG A 142 -18.24 21.05 22.06
C ARG A 142 -19.62 21.02 22.72
N TRP A 143 -20.40 19.96 22.46
CA TRP A 143 -21.70 19.79 23.05
C TRP A 143 -21.63 19.70 24.58
N VAL A 144 -20.73 18.88 25.12
CA VAL A 144 -20.50 18.74 26.58
C VAL A 144 -20.09 20.09 27.21
N ARG A 145 -19.15 20.83 26.58
CA ARG A 145 -18.74 22.15 27.04
C ARG A 145 -19.91 23.14 27.05
N SER A 146 -20.74 23.09 26.03
CA SER A 146 -21.93 23.93 25.93
C SER A 146 -22.95 23.64 27.07
N GLN A 147 -23.15 22.36 27.40
CA GLN A 147 -24.01 21.97 28.50
C GLN A 147 -23.43 22.43 29.85
N ASN A 148 -22.17 22.17 30.10
CA ASN A 148 -21.49 22.61 31.32
C ASN A 148 -21.57 24.13 31.51
N LYS A 149 -21.42 24.90 30.42
CA LYS A 149 -21.59 26.36 30.47
C LYS A 149 -23.02 26.76 30.86
N LYS A 150 -24.04 26.12 30.29
CA LYS A 150 -25.45 26.39 30.65
C LYS A 150 -25.73 26.08 32.12
N TYR A 151 -25.17 24.97 32.66
CA TYR A 151 -25.34 24.65 34.08
C TYR A 151 -24.62 25.67 34.98
N ALA A 152 -23.39 26.06 34.62
CA ALA A 152 -22.65 27.06 35.35
C ALA A 152 -23.36 28.44 35.35
N ASP A 153 -23.92 28.85 34.23
CA ASP A 153 -24.69 30.11 34.11
C ASP A 153 -26.00 30.05 34.91
N LYS A 154 -26.70 28.92 34.90
CA LYS A 154 -27.90 28.71 35.77
C LYS A 154 -27.53 28.76 37.24
N ALA A 155 -26.46 28.12 37.67
CA ALA A 155 -25.99 28.17 39.05
C ALA A 155 -25.61 29.57 39.47
N LYS A 156 -24.87 30.32 38.66
CA LYS A 156 -24.51 31.72 38.90
C LYS A 156 -25.76 32.61 39.03
N LYS A 157 -26.77 32.39 38.17
CA LYS A 157 -28.03 33.13 38.23
C LYS A 157 -28.82 32.84 39.50
N ALA A 158 -28.90 31.56 39.91
CA ALA A 158 -29.56 31.15 41.14
C ALA A 158 -28.88 31.75 42.39
N ILE A 159 -27.57 31.78 42.43
CA ILE A 159 -26.80 32.43 43.51
C ILE A 159 -27.07 33.92 43.54
N LYS A 160 -27.12 34.59 42.37
CA LYS A 160 -27.37 36.02 42.27
C LYS A 160 -28.80 36.37 42.71
N ASP A 161 -29.78 35.55 42.36
CA ASP A 161 -31.19 35.75 42.71
C ASP A 161 -31.47 35.47 44.22
N ASN A 162 -30.68 34.58 44.86
CA ASN A 162 -30.77 34.25 46.29
C ASN A 162 -29.94 35.16 47.20
N ASN A 163 -29.13 36.07 46.64
CA ASN A 163 -28.38 37.00 47.46
C ASN A 163 -29.31 38.02 48.09
N PRO A 164 -29.35 38.16 49.45
CA PRO A 164 -30.27 39.04 50.19
C PRO A 164 -30.15 40.50 49.75
N LEU A 165 -28.95 40.98 49.41
CA LEU A 165 -28.72 42.33 48.91
C LEU A 165 -29.41 42.60 47.55
N ASN A 166 -29.58 41.61 46.70
CA ASN A 166 -30.33 41.75 45.45
C ASN A 166 -31.86 41.70 45.64
N LYS A 167 -32.35 41.03 46.65
CA LYS A 167 -33.76 41.08 47.02
C LYS A 167 -34.16 42.44 47.54
N GLU A 168 -33.34 43.06 48.40
CA GLU A 168 -33.55 44.37 48.93
C GLU A 168 -33.52 45.49 47.85
N ASN A 169 -32.54 45.45 46.97
CA ASN A 169 -32.45 46.35 45.84
C ASN A 169 -33.61 46.24 44.85
N LYS A 170 -34.18 45.03 44.66
CA LYS A 170 -35.33 44.83 43.80
C LYS A 170 -36.63 45.36 44.43
N ILE A 171 -36.74 45.29 45.74
CA ILE A 171 -37.89 45.84 46.51
C ILE A 171 -37.74 47.36 46.53
N MET A 172 -36.62 47.92 46.79
CA MET A 172 -36.36 49.36 46.75
C MET A 172 -36.63 50.01 45.38
N ARG A 173 -36.12 49.39 44.29
CA ARG A 173 -36.40 49.86 42.92
C ARG A 173 -37.89 49.89 42.59
N LYS A 174 -38.69 48.88 43.01
CA LYS A 174 -40.11 48.89 42.81
C LYS A 174 -40.78 50.00 43.56
N LYS A 175 -40.37 50.32 44.81
CA LYS A 175 -40.87 51.42 45.59
C LYS A 175 -40.56 52.79 45.03
N ILE A 176 -39.32 52.98 44.52
CA ILE A 176 -38.84 54.23 43.91
C ILE A 176 -39.60 54.54 42.62
N VAL A 177 -39.84 53.55 41.77
CA VAL A 177 -40.56 53.70 40.50
C VAL A 177 -42.06 54.04 40.80
N ALA A 178 -42.67 53.43 41.78
CA ALA A 178 -44.03 53.76 42.18
C ALA A 178 -44.16 55.16 42.82
N GLY A 179 -43.11 55.56 43.58
CA GLY A 179 -43.05 56.92 44.18
C GLY A 179 -42.87 58.00 43.13
N ASN A 180 -42.03 57.83 42.18
CA ASN A 180 -41.85 58.79 41.09
C ASN A 180 -43.10 58.94 40.20
N TRP A 181 -43.77 57.83 39.94
CA TRP A 181 -45.01 57.84 39.15
C TRP A 181 -46.09 58.61 39.86
N LYS A 182 -46.24 58.46 41.17
CA LYS A 182 -47.19 59.16 41.99
C LYS A 182 -46.92 60.64 42.12
N MET A 183 -45.66 61.04 42.17
CA MET A 183 -45.25 62.46 42.17
C MET A 183 -45.50 63.13 40.81
N ASN A 184 -45.29 62.46 39.69
CA ASN A 184 -45.60 63.04 38.39
C ASN A 184 -47.10 63.19 38.12
N MET A 185 -47.93 62.35 38.65
CA MET A 185 -49.42 62.53 38.54
C MET A 185 -49.88 63.69 39.35
N ASN A 186 -49.32 63.96 40.50
CA ASN A 186 -49.72 65.11 41.31
C ASN A 186 -49.26 66.47 40.75
N LEU A 187 -48.30 66.48 39.82
CA LEU A 187 -47.86 67.69 39.15
C LEU A 187 -48.72 68.06 37.94
N GLN A 188 -49.45 67.10 37.37
CA GLN A 188 -50.35 67.34 36.25
C GLN A 188 -51.77 67.72 36.68
N ASP A 189 -52.18 67.35 37.87
CA ASP A 189 -53.48 67.70 38.41
C ASP A 189 -53.50 69.02 39.15
N GLY A 190 -52.42 69.77 39.12
CA GLY A 190 -52.27 71.07 39.78
C GLY A 190 -52.27 72.30 38.86
N ILE A 191 -52.70 72.14 37.60
CA ILE A 191 -52.88 73.27 36.66
C ILE A 191 -54.38 73.38 36.28
#